data_ee2169c2e4d2db296927a4ce3c320f17
#
_entry.id   ee2169c2e4d2db296927a4ce3c320f17
#
_cell.length_a   1.000
_cell.length_b   1.000
_cell.length_c   1.000
_cell.angle_alpha   90.00
_cell.angle_beta   90.00
_cell.angle_gamma   90.00
#
_symmetry.space_group_name_H-M   'P 1'
#
loop_
_entity.id
_entity.type
_entity.pdbx_description
1 polymer ?
#
loop_
_entity_poly.entity_id
_entity_poly.type
_entity_poly.pdbx_seq_one_letter_code
_entity_poly.pdbx_strand_id
1 'polypeptide(L)'
;MKEFEKNIRKAEPYVPGEQPQRKVIKLNTNENPYPPAPGVAKVLKEMDTDKMRLYPDPAVGRLVKGLADFYGVNENQVFVGVGSDDVLAMCFLTFFNSEKPILFPDLTYSFYKVWAELFHIPYECPKLDEDFRIKREDYYKENGGVIFPNPNAPTSIFEDLAFVEDILTHNQDVVVIVDEAYVDFAGKS
;
A
#
# COMPACT_ATOMS: atom_id res chain seq x y z
N MET A 1 -36.32 -6.89 2.10
CA MET A 1 -35.01 -6.34 2.52
C MET A 1 -35.28 -5.49 3.75
N LYS A 2 -34.60 -5.75 4.85
CA LYS A 2 -34.73 -4.94 6.08
C LYS A 2 -34.16 -3.55 5.86
N GLU A 3 -34.63 -2.54 6.60
CA GLU A 3 -34.21 -1.14 6.40
C GLU A 3 -32.69 -0.96 6.50
N PHE A 4 -32.04 -1.59 7.47
CA PHE A 4 -30.59 -1.51 7.68
C PHE A 4 -29.77 -2.10 6.53
N GLU A 5 -30.32 -3.08 5.77
CA GLU A 5 -29.61 -3.74 4.66
C GLU A 5 -29.33 -2.76 3.50
N LYS A 6 -30.11 -1.66 3.40
CA LYS A 6 -29.90 -0.61 2.42
C LYS A 6 -28.66 0.25 2.72
N ASN A 7 -28.27 0.28 4.01
CA ASN A 7 -27.16 1.09 4.50
C ASN A 7 -25.85 0.30 4.63
N ILE A 8 -25.86 -0.99 4.27
CA ILE A 8 -24.64 -1.80 4.25
C ILE A 8 -23.83 -1.43 3.01
N ARG A 9 -22.59 -1.00 3.22
CA ARG A 9 -21.63 -0.79 2.13
C ARG A 9 -21.39 -2.10 1.40
N LYS A 10 -21.38 -2.04 0.09
CA LYS A 10 -21.10 -3.18 -0.78
C LYS A 10 -19.82 -2.88 -1.53
N ALA A 11 -18.81 -3.67 -1.29
CA ALA A 11 -17.60 -3.72 -2.09
C ALA A 11 -17.38 -5.17 -2.50
N GLU A 12 -16.83 -5.40 -3.68
CA GLU A 12 -16.41 -6.74 -4.07
C GLU A 12 -15.16 -7.11 -3.26
N PRO A 13 -15.21 -8.23 -2.50
CA PRO A 13 -14.06 -8.61 -1.69
C PRO A 13 -12.90 -9.05 -2.59
N TYR A 14 -11.69 -8.82 -2.11
CA TYR A 14 -10.51 -9.41 -2.71
C TYR A 14 -10.63 -10.94 -2.74
N VAL A 15 -10.38 -11.54 -3.88
CA VAL A 15 -10.33 -12.99 -4.04
C VAL A 15 -8.87 -13.44 -3.94
N PRO A 16 -8.46 -14.07 -2.84
CA PRO A 16 -7.08 -14.56 -2.71
C PRO A 16 -6.82 -15.66 -3.74
N GLY A 17 -5.59 -15.76 -4.19
CA GLY A 17 -5.15 -16.85 -5.04
C GLY A 17 -5.30 -18.23 -4.37
N GLU A 18 -5.14 -19.31 -5.15
CA GLU A 18 -5.22 -20.68 -4.66
C GLU A 18 -4.33 -20.89 -3.42
N GLN A 19 -4.93 -21.56 -2.39
CA GLN A 19 -4.23 -21.96 -1.17
C GLN A 19 -4.13 -23.51 -1.13
N PRO A 20 -3.14 -24.10 -1.83
CA PRO A 20 -3.05 -25.55 -1.99
C PRO A 20 -2.78 -26.25 -0.67
N GLN A 21 -3.53 -27.33 -0.40
CA GLN A 21 -3.38 -28.17 0.79
C GLN A 21 -2.36 -29.32 0.58
N ARG A 22 -1.69 -29.34 -0.57
CA ARG A 22 -0.66 -30.32 -0.93
C ARG A 22 0.70 -29.64 -1.11
N LYS A 23 1.77 -30.40 -1.03
CA LYS A 23 3.12 -29.87 -1.28
C LYS A 23 3.26 -29.46 -2.74
N VAL A 24 3.40 -28.18 -2.98
CA VAL A 24 3.61 -27.57 -4.31
C VAL A 24 4.67 -26.46 -4.23
N ILE A 25 5.15 -26.00 -5.35
CA ILE A 25 5.88 -24.73 -5.43
C ILE A 25 4.83 -23.64 -5.62
N LYS A 26 4.61 -22.86 -4.57
CA LYS A 26 3.62 -21.76 -4.54
C LYS A 26 4.29 -20.48 -5.07
N LEU A 27 3.78 -19.92 -6.17
CA LEU A 27 4.31 -18.72 -6.83
C LEU A 27 3.29 -17.57 -6.88
N ASN A 28 2.13 -17.73 -6.23
CA ASN A 28 1.14 -16.67 -6.10
C ASN A 28 1.30 -15.92 -4.77
N THR A 29 0.61 -14.80 -4.64
CA THR A 29 0.56 -13.94 -3.43
C THR A 29 1.91 -13.32 -2.99
N ASN A 30 2.95 -13.43 -3.81
CA ASN A 30 4.28 -12.83 -3.58
C ASN A 30 4.88 -13.12 -2.19
N GLU A 31 4.63 -14.32 -1.64
CA GLU A 31 5.22 -14.71 -0.35
C GLU A 31 6.74 -14.74 -0.45
N ASN A 32 7.41 -14.14 0.53
CA ASN A 32 8.87 -14.16 0.57
C ASN A 32 9.37 -15.60 0.78
N PRO A 33 10.18 -16.16 -0.13
CA PRO A 33 10.69 -17.53 -0.02
C PRO A 33 11.77 -17.70 1.07
N TYR A 34 12.30 -16.60 1.59
CA TYR A 34 13.34 -16.61 2.62
C TYR A 34 12.73 -16.48 4.01
N PRO A 35 13.28 -17.18 5.02
CA PRO A 35 12.84 -17.01 6.40
C PRO A 35 13.22 -15.61 6.92
N PRO A 36 12.55 -15.14 7.98
CA PRO A 36 12.93 -13.89 8.63
C PRO A 36 14.34 -13.96 9.20
N ALA A 37 14.93 -12.80 9.48
CA ALA A 37 16.25 -12.70 10.08
C ALA A 37 16.35 -13.53 11.38
N PRO A 38 17.51 -14.17 11.67
CA PRO A 38 17.66 -15.06 12.83
C PRO A 38 17.29 -14.44 14.18
N GLY A 39 17.45 -13.13 14.32
CA GLY A 39 17.06 -12.37 15.52
C GLY A 39 15.56 -12.40 15.83
N VAL A 40 14.71 -12.56 14.82
CA VAL A 40 13.24 -12.62 14.99
C VAL A 40 12.84 -13.80 15.85
N ALA A 41 13.39 -15.00 15.57
CA ALA A 41 13.10 -16.20 16.34
C ALA A 41 13.55 -16.07 17.80
N LYS A 42 14.67 -15.38 18.05
CA LYS A 42 15.16 -15.10 19.40
C LYS A 42 14.19 -14.20 20.16
N VAL A 43 13.80 -13.08 19.57
CA VAL A 43 12.86 -12.11 20.19
C VAL A 43 11.53 -12.79 20.53
N LEU A 44 10.99 -13.62 19.62
CA LEU A 44 9.74 -14.34 19.87
C LEU A 44 9.86 -15.34 21.04
N LYS A 45 10.99 -16.04 21.17
CA LYS A 45 11.23 -16.97 22.28
C LYS A 45 11.41 -16.29 23.64
N GLU A 46 11.97 -15.09 23.63
CA GLU A 46 12.26 -14.30 24.83
C GLU A 46 11.09 -13.37 25.20
N MET A 47 10.01 -13.37 24.43
CA MET A 47 8.86 -12.51 24.66
C MET A 47 8.19 -12.86 26.01
N ASP A 48 8.04 -11.84 26.84
CA ASP A 48 7.29 -11.94 28.08
C ASP A 48 5.78 -11.92 27.79
N THR A 49 5.16 -13.11 27.79
CA THR A 49 3.75 -13.26 27.49
C THR A 49 2.83 -12.63 28.53
N ASP A 50 3.31 -12.42 29.77
CA ASP A 50 2.51 -11.75 30.81
C ASP A 50 2.23 -10.29 30.45
N LYS A 51 3.08 -9.69 29.64
CA LYS A 51 2.87 -8.31 29.14
C LYS A 51 1.76 -8.20 28.10
N MET A 52 1.36 -9.30 27.46
CA MET A 52 0.28 -9.30 26.46
C MET A 52 -1.10 -8.90 27.04
N ARG A 53 -1.28 -8.98 28.36
CA ARG A 53 -2.49 -8.48 29.06
C ARG A 53 -2.54 -6.96 29.19
N LEU A 54 -1.45 -6.27 28.91
CA LEU A 54 -1.35 -4.82 28.99
C LEU A 54 -1.60 -4.18 27.62
N TYR A 55 -2.09 -2.94 27.63
CA TYR A 55 -2.16 -2.17 26.39
C TYR A 55 -0.73 -1.94 25.85
N PRO A 56 -0.53 -2.06 24.53
CA PRO A 56 0.73 -1.69 23.90
C PRO A 56 0.95 -0.18 23.94
N ASP A 57 2.18 0.24 23.66
CA ASP A 57 2.47 1.65 23.42
C ASP A 57 1.66 2.17 22.22
N PRO A 58 0.71 3.12 22.41
CA PRO A 58 -0.15 3.61 21.34
C PRO A 58 0.62 4.40 20.26
N ALA A 59 1.77 4.94 20.59
CA ALA A 59 2.63 5.67 19.66
C ALA A 59 3.61 4.76 18.91
N VAL A 60 3.72 3.48 19.31
CA VAL A 60 4.69 2.52 18.74
C VAL A 60 6.12 3.12 18.69
N GLY A 61 6.46 3.97 19.64
CA GLY A 61 7.60 4.89 19.61
C GLY A 61 8.94 4.22 19.32
N ARG A 62 9.17 3.01 19.87
CA ARG A 62 10.40 2.25 19.61
C ARG A 62 10.56 1.87 18.13
N LEU A 63 9.46 1.47 17.47
CA LEU A 63 9.49 1.10 16.05
C LEU A 63 9.57 2.35 15.16
N VAL A 64 8.79 3.38 15.49
CA VAL A 64 8.83 4.68 14.80
C VAL A 64 10.24 5.24 14.79
N LYS A 65 10.91 5.27 15.96
CA LYS A 65 12.30 5.71 16.05
C LYS A 65 13.25 4.85 15.20
N GLY A 66 13.10 3.53 15.28
CA GLY A 66 13.95 2.61 14.50
C GLY A 66 13.81 2.81 12.98
N LEU A 67 12.59 3.04 12.50
CA LEU A 67 12.33 3.32 11.09
C LEU A 67 12.85 4.71 10.68
N ALA A 68 12.64 5.72 11.53
CA ALA A 68 13.15 7.07 11.28
C ALA A 68 14.69 7.07 11.16
N ASP A 69 15.38 6.41 12.10
CA ASP A 69 16.84 6.26 12.07
C ASP A 69 17.31 5.50 10.81
N PHE A 70 16.57 4.45 10.41
CA PHE A 70 16.92 3.63 9.24
C PHE A 70 16.77 4.37 7.91
N TYR A 71 15.67 5.12 7.75
CA TYR A 71 15.40 5.88 6.53
C TYR A 71 15.99 7.30 6.53
N GLY A 72 16.57 7.75 7.64
CA GLY A 72 17.14 9.10 7.75
C GLY A 72 16.10 10.22 7.74
N VAL A 73 14.90 9.96 8.28
CA VAL A 73 13.79 10.92 8.38
C VAL A 73 13.47 11.26 9.84
N ASN A 74 12.61 12.24 10.08
CA ASN A 74 12.15 12.56 11.43
C ASN A 74 11.06 11.59 11.91
N GLU A 75 10.95 11.36 13.21
CA GLU A 75 9.92 10.47 13.79
C GLU A 75 8.49 10.93 13.46
N ASN A 76 8.24 12.22 13.31
CA ASN A 76 6.94 12.77 12.91
C ASN A 76 6.61 12.58 11.42
N GLN A 77 7.51 12.01 10.64
CA GLN A 77 7.31 11.62 9.24
C GLN A 77 7.07 10.11 9.09
N VAL A 78 6.96 9.37 10.20
CA VAL A 78 6.76 7.92 10.20
C VAL A 78 5.41 7.60 10.82
N PHE A 79 4.58 6.88 10.07
CA PHE A 79 3.34 6.29 10.53
C PHE A 79 3.42 4.76 10.42
N VAL A 80 2.94 4.05 11.45
CA VAL A 80 3.01 2.58 11.53
C VAL A 80 1.59 2.02 11.66
N GLY A 81 1.26 1.05 10.83
CA GLY A 81 0.02 0.28 10.89
C GLY A 81 0.28 -1.23 10.88
N VAL A 82 -0.77 -2.03 10.87
CA VAL A 82 -0.70 -3.49 10.85
C VAL A 82 -0.57 -3.99 9.41
N GLY A 83 0.57 -3.71 8.79
CA GLY A 83 0.86 -4.01 7.38
C GLY A 83 0.43 -2.90 6.42
N SER A 84 0.83 -3.03 5.14
CA SER A 84 0.57 -2.02 4.12
C SER A 84 -0.92 -1.81 3.86
N ASP A 85 -1.74 -2.85 3.90
CA ASP A 85 -3.19 -2.72 3.68
C ASP A 85 -3.87 -1.83 4.70
N ASP A 86 -3.49 -1.94 5.98
CA ASP A 86 -4.01 -1.07 7.05
C ASP A 86 -3.58 0.38 6.84
N VAL A 87 -2.29 0.59 6.53
CA VAL A 87 -1.75 1.92 6.24
C VAL A 87 -2.43 2.54 5.01
N LEU A 88 -2.59 1.76 3.93
CA LEU A 88 -3.28 2.21 2.71
C LEU A 88 -4.74 2.58 3.00
N ALA A 89 -5.48 1.77 3.76
CA ALA A 89 -6.85 2.10 4.15
C ALA A 89 -6.92 3.43 4.91
N MET A 90 -5.99 3.68 5.83
CA MET A 90 -5.89 4.95 6.54
C MET A 90 -5.54 6.11 5.61
N CYS A 91 -4.64 5.91 4.65
CA CYS A 91 -4.30 6.90 3.63
C CYS A 91 -5.51 7.27 2.76
N PHE A 92 -6.25 6.28 2.26
CA PHE A 92 -7.45 6.52 1.47
C PHE A 92 -8.49 7.32 2.25
N LEU A 93 -8.76 6.96 3.51
CA LEU A 93 -9.69 7.66 4.38
C LEU A 93 -9.24 9.09 4.74
N THR A 94 -7.93 9.32 4.81
CA THR A 94 -7.40 10.60 5.30
C THR A 94 -7.22 11.60 4.17
N PHE A 95 -6.70 11.17 3.02
CA PHE A 95 -6.21 12.08 1.99
C PHE A 95 -7.11 12.18 0.76
N PHE A 96 -7.91 11.16 0.47
CA PHE A 96 -8.68 11.10 -0.77
C PHE A 96 -10.17 11.43 -0.53
N ASN A 97 -10.43 12.63 -0.02
CA ASN A 97 -11.77 13.08 0.39
C ASN A 97 -12.38 14.16 -0.52
N SER A 98 -11.81 14.40 -1.69
CA SER A 98 -12.38 15.34 -2.66
C SER A 98 -13.44 14.67 -3.54
N GLU A 99 -14.24 15.48 -4.24
CA GLU A 99 -15.16 14.98 -5.27
C GLU A 99 -14.46 14.64 -6.60
N LYS A 100 -13.17 15.00 -6.73
CA LYS A 100 -12.35 14.69 -7.90
C LYS A 100 -11.86 13.25 -7.84
N PRO A 101 -11.79 12.55 -8.97
CA PRO A 101 -11.30 11.18 -8.99
C PRO A 101 -9.83 11.09 -8.62
N ILE A 102 -9.46 10.10 -7.79
CA ILE A 102 -8.08 9.70 -7.64
C ILE A 102 -7.63 8.88 -8.85
N LEU A 103 -6.33 8.90 -9.13
CA LEU A 103 -5.74 8.20 -10.28
C LEU A 103 -4.83 7.08 -9.82
N PHE A 104 -5.02 5.89 -10.40
CA PHE A 104 -4.11 4.74 -10.26
C PHE A 104 -4.16 3.86 -11.51
N PRO A 105 -3.10 3.09 -11.83
CA PRO A 105 -3.04 2.31 -13.05
C PRO A 105 -4.18 1.27 -13.15
N ASP A 106 -4.63 0.96 -14.36
CA ASP A 106 -5.69 -0.02 -14.61
C ASP A 106 -5.26 -1.45 -14.27
N LEU A 107 -3.99 -1.77 -14.44
CA LEU A 107 -3.38 -3.04 -14.04
C LEU A 107 -2.37 -2.79 -12.91
N THR A 108 -2.86 -2.89 -11.67
CA THR A 108 -2.10 -2.57 -10.45
C THR A 108 -2.61 -3.37 -9.26
N TYR A 109 -2.17 -3.03 -8.07
CA TYR A 109 -2.61 -3.67 -6.83
C TYR A 109 -4.12 -3.52 -6.65
N SER A 110 -4.83 -4.65 -6.62
CA SER A 110 -6.29 -4.69 -6.71
C SER A 110 -7.02 -4.07 -5.52
N PHE A 111 -6.36 -3.93 -4.37
CA PHE A 111 -6.95 -3.31 -3.18
C PHE A 111 -7.19 -1.80 -3.31
N TYR A 112 -6.51 -1.10 -4.20
CA TYR A 112 -6.82 0.32 -4.42
C TYR A 112 -8.26 0.52 -4.84
N LYS A 113 -8.74 -0.30 -5.76
CA LYS A 113 -10.14 -0.30 -6.17
C LYS A 113 -11.08 -0.67 -5.04
N VAL A 114 -10.72 -1.69 -4.24
CA VAL A 114 -11.51 -2.12 -3.07
C VAL A 114 -11.67 -0.97 -2.08
N TRP A 115 -10.60 -0.26 -1.74
CA TRP A 115 -10.66 0.89 -0.83
C TRP A 115 -11.44 2.05 -1.42
N ALA A 116 -11.23 2.38 -2.69
CA ALA A 116 -11.98 3.45 -3.36
C ALA A 116 -13.48 3.18 -3.34
N GLU A 117 -13.92 1.96 -3.69
CA GLU A 117 -15.34 1.56 -3.67
C GLU A 117 -15.91 1.52 -2.24
N LEU A 118 -15.16 0.96 -1.28
CA LEU A 118 -15.59 0.86 0.12
C LEU A 118 -15.81 2.23 0.76
N PHE A 119 -14.95 3.19 0.44
CA PHE A 119 -15.01 4.53 1.02
C PHE A 119 -15.74 5.55 0.15
N HIS A 120 -16.31 5.11 -0.99
CA HIS A 120 -17.02 5.96 -1.95
C HIS A 120 -16.14 7.09 -2.53
N ILE A 121 -14.88 6.79 -2.76
CA ILE A 121 -13.93 7.70 -3.38
C ILE A 121 -14.03 7.55 -4.90
N PRO A 122 -14.30 8.61 -5.65
CA PRO A 122 -14.28 8.54 -7.11
C PRO A 122 -12.88 8.23 -7.61
N TYR A 123 -12.76 7.40 -8.64
CA TYR A 123 -11.46 7.03 -9.19
C TYR A 123 -11.50 6.86 -10.71
N GLU A 124 -10.36 7.05 -11.33
CA GLU A 124 -10.10 6.70 -12.73
C GLU A 124 -8.82 5.86 -12.81
N CYS A 125 -8.83 4.91 -13.75
CA CYS A 125 -7.70 4.00 -13.97
C CYS A 125 -7.07 4.24 -15.34
N PRO A 126 -6.09 5.15 -15.47
CA PRO A 126 -5.31 5.29 -16.70
C PRO A 126 -4.70 3.96 -17.14
N LYS A 127 -4.75 3.69 -18.44
CA LYS A 127 -4.23 2.46 -18.99
C LYS A 127 -2.71 2.50 -19.07
N LEU A 128 -2.09 1.39 -18.70
CA LEU A 128 -0.67 1.19 -18.99
C LEU A 128 -0.43 1.20 -20.52
N ASP A 129 0.79 1.45 -20.92
CA ASP A 129 1.19 1.35 -22.32
C ASP A 129 1.36 -0.12 -22.76
N GLU A 130 1.82 -0.33 -24.03
CA GLU A 130 2.02 -1.65 -24.61
C GLU A 130 3.14 -2.45 -23.90
N ASP A 131 4.06 -1.77 -23.22
CA ASP A 131 5.15 -2.35 -22.43
C ASP A 131 4.79 -2.46 -20.93
N PHE A 132 3.50 -2.27 -20.57
CA PHE A 132 2.98 -2.27 -19.20
C PHE A 132 3.54 -1.18 -18.31
N ARG A 133 4.04 -0.08 -18.86
CA ARG A 133 4.52 1.09 -18.10
C ARG A 133 3.42 2.11 -17.85
N ILE A 134 3.59 2.87 -16.78
CA ILE A 134 2.73 4.01 -16.47
C ILE A 134 3.05 5.15 -17.44
N LYS A 135 2.05 5.64 -18.14
CA LYS A 135 2.15 6.85 -18.98
C LYS A 135 1.95 8.07 -18.07
N ARG A 136 3.04 8.73 -17.71
CA ARG A 136 3.01 9.84 -16.75
C ARG A 136 2.08 10.97 -17.14
N GLU A 137 1.94 11.24 -18.44
CA GLU A 137 1.11 12.32 -18.98
C GLU A 137 -0.39 12.14 -18.66
N ASP A 138 -0.85 10.90 -18.47
CA ASP A 138 -2.23 10.59 -18.07
C ASP A 138 -2.53 11.01 -16.62
N TYR A 139 -1.50 11.34 -15.83
CA TYR A 139 -1.57 11.77 -14.43
C TYR A 139 -1.41 13.28 -14.22
N TYR A 140 -1.25 14.07 -15.29
CA TYR A 140 -1.11 15.52 -15.19
C TYR A 140 -2.45 16.27 -15.12
N LYS A 141 -3.54 15.60 -15.43
CA LYS A 141 -4.89 16.18 -15.36
C LYS A 141 -5.31 16.47 -13.93
N GLU A 142 -6.26 17.37 -13.77
CA GLU A 142 -6.89 17.67 -12.49
C GLU A 142 -7.46 16.38 -11.86
N ASN A 143 -7.13 16.13 -10.59
CA ASN A 143 -7.49 14.91 -9.89
C ASN A 143 -7.63 15.13 -8.37
N GLY A 144 -8.06 14.11 -7.64
CA GLY A 144 -8.22 14.11 -6.18
C GLY A 144 -7.05 13.48 -5.42
N GLY A 145 -6.03 13.01 -6.14
CA GLY A 145 -4.84 12.35 -5.62
C GLY A 145 -4.34 11.28 -6.57
N VAL A 146 -3.11 10.87 -6.40
CA VAL A 146 -2.46 9.85 -7.24
C VAL A 146 -1.90 8.76 -6.33
N ILE A 147 -2.07 7.50 -6.72
CA ILE A 147 -1.40 6.38 -6.07
C ILE A 147 -0.92 5.37 -7.10
N PHE A 148 0.31 4.91 -6.97
CA PHE A 148 0.85 3.84 -7.79
C PHE A 148 1.92 3.05 -7.03
N PRO A 149 2.04 1.72 -7.27
CA PRO A 149 3.13 0.95 -6.71
C PRO A 149 4.42 1.15 -7.50
N ASN A 150 5.55 1.13 -6.80
CA ASN A 150 6.85 1.20 -7.44
C ASN A 150 7.86 0.27 -6.72
N PRO A 151 8.17 -0.91 -7.26
CA PRO A 151 7.70 -1.52 -8.53
C PRO A 151 6.20 -1.79 -8.58
N ASN A 152 5.59 -1.64 -9.76
CA ASN A 152 4.17 -1.93 -9.92
C ASN A 152 3.89 -3.44 -9.79
N ALA A 153 2.87 -3.80 -9.03
CA ALA A 153 2.36 -5.16 -8.96
C ALA A 153 1.04 -5.27 -9.75
N PRO A 154 0.91 -6.16 -10.76
CA PRO A 154 1.72 -7.36 -10.97
C PRO A 154 2.82 -7.23 -12.04
N THR A 155 3.04 -6.08 -12.66
CA THR A 155 3.93 -5.95 -13.82
C THR A 155 5.41 -6.07 -13.46
N SER A 156 5.76 -5.88 -12.18
CA SER A 156 7.12 -5.82 -11.64
C SER A 156 8.01 -4.72 -12.23
N ILE A 157 7.43 -3.76 -12.94
CA ILE A 157 8.15 -2.66 -13.56
C ILE A 157 8.44 -1.60 -12.50
N PHE A 158 9.70 -1.21 -12.43
CA PHE A 158 10.20 -0.13 -11.60
C PHE A 158 10.40 1.12 -12.44
N GLU A 159 9.89 2.24 -11.95
CA GLU A 159 10.12 3.57 -12.50
C GLU A 159 11.17 4.30 -11.66
N ASP A 160 12.02 5.08 -12.31
CA ASP A 160 13.10 5.79 -11.64
C ASP A 160 12.61 7.02 -10.84
N LEU A 161 13.51 7.61 -10.06
CA LEU A 161 13.18 8.79 -9.26
C LEU A 161 12.78 10.00 -10.13
N ALA A 162 13.31 10.11 -11.36
CA ALA A 162 12.92 11.17 -12.26
C ALA A 162 11.46 11.08 -12.70
N PHE A 163 10.94 9.85 -12.85
CA PHE A 163 9.52 9.61 -13.07
C PHE A 163 8.68 10.07 -11.88
N VAL A 164 9.09 9.70 -10.66
CA VAL A 164 8.36 10.08 -9.42
C VAL A 164 8.37 11.61 -9.26
N GLU A 165 9.51 12.24 -9.46
CA GLU A 165 9.65 13.70 -9.39
C GLU A 165 8.77 14.43 -10.40
N ASP A 166 8.66 13.90 -11.61
CA ASP A 166 7.80 14.44 -12.65
C ASP A 166 6.32 14.36 -12.27
N ILE A 167 5.85 13.22 -11.75
CA ILE A 167 4.48 13.08 -11.23
C ILE A 167 4.23 14.08 -10.09
N LEU A 168 5.15 14.22 -9.14
CA LEU A 168 5.04 15.16 -8.03
C LEU A 168 4.97 16.61 -8.52
N THR A 169 5.78 16.97 -9.53
CA THR A 169 5.82 18.33 -10.10
C THR A 169 4.48 18.73 -10.71
N HIS A 170 3.75 17.79 -11.31
CA HIS A 170 2.45 18.04 -11.94
C HIS A 170 1.26 17.86 -10.98
N ASN A 171 1.49 17.44 -9.74
CA ASN A 171 0.44 17.14 -8.76
C ASN A 171 0.68 17.82 -7.40
N GLN A 172 1.13 19.07 -7.38
CA GLN A 172 1.53 19.77 -6.16
C GLN A 172 0.41 20.09 -5.19
N ASP A 173 -0.84 20.14 -5.66
CA ASP A 173 -2.01 20.50 -4.85
C ASP A 173 -2.77 19.26 -4.29
N VAL A 174 -2.26 18.05 -4.54
CA VAL A 174 -2.88 16.79 -4.10
C VAL A 174 -1.83 15.86 -3.51
N VAL A 175 -2.28 14.86 -2.76
CA VAL A 175 -1.38 13.84 -2.21
C VAL A 175 -1.04 12.82 -3.29
N VAL A 176 0.26 12.57 -3.46
CA VAL A 176 0.80 11.48 -4.29
C VAL A 176 1.35 10.41 -3.34
N ILE A 177 0.87 9.19 -3.48
CA ILE A 177 1.31 8.02 -2.72
C ILE A 177 2.10 7.10 -3.65
N VAL A 178 3.35 6.82 -3.28
CA VAL A 178 4.16 5.79 -3.93
C VAL A 178 4.18 4.57 -3.02
N ASP A 179 3.56 3.48 -3.46
CA ASP A 179 3.51 2.22 -2.70
C ASP A 179 4.77 1.41 -2.99
N GLU A 180 5.66 1.39 -2.03
CA GLU A 180 6.97 0.77 -2.13
C GLU A 180 7.04 -0.62 -1.47
N ALA A 181 5.93 -1.37 -1.43
CA ALA A 181 5.88 -2.71 -0.83
C ALA A 181 6.97 -3.67 -1.37
N TYR A 182 7.47 -3.43 -2.58
CA TYR A 182 8.47 -4.27 -3.23
C TYR A 182 9.78 -3.54 -3.59
N VAL A 183 10.00 -2.34 -3.08
CA VAL A 183 11.18 -1.52 -3.41
C VAL A 183 12.51 -2.19 -3.08
N ASP A 184 12.55 -2.99 -2.01
CA ASP A 184 13.76 -3.74 -1.60
C ASP A 184 14.27 -4.71 -2.70
N PHE A 185 13.42 -5.10 -3.63
CA PHE A 185 13.78 -5.95 -4.78
C PHE A 185 14.20 -5.15 -6.01
N ALA A 186 14.00 -3.83 -6.02
CA ALA A 186 14.33 -2.96 -7.14
C ALA A 186 15.68 -2.23 -6.99
N GLY A 187 16.22 -2.19 -5.80
CA GLY A 187 17.55 -1.70 -5.52
C GLY A 187 17.71 -0.20 -5.25
N LYS A 188 16.66 0.62 -5.41
CA LYS A 188 16.66 2.05 -5.05
C LYS A 188 15.24 2.56 -4.79
N SER A 189 15.11 3.35 -3.76
CA SER A 189 13.96 4.21 -3.48
C SER A 189 14.39 5.66 -3.52
#